data_e8206e8f7f5c58a52cd5e063686f3911
#
_entry.id   e8206e8f7f5c58a52cd5e063686f3911
#
_cell.length_a   1.000
_cell.length_b   1.000
_cell.length_c   1.000
_cell.angle_alpha   90.00
_cell.angle_beta   90.00
_cell.angle_gamma   90.00
#
_symmetry.space_group_name_H-M   'P 1'
#
loop_
_entity.id
_entity.type
_entity.pdbx_description
1 polymer ?
#
loop_
_entity_poly.entity_id
_entity_poly.type
_entity_poly.pdbx_seq_one_letter_code
_entity_poly.pdbx_strand_id
1 'polypeptide(L)'
;MNTIPHIPESAPFTAEQRQWLNGFLAGMFSGGTPAEHAAPKAPLLVLYGSQTGTAETLARKTAKEAEKRGFVPKVVCMEKYESVAWEKESNVLVLASTYGDGEPPDNAQAFWGWLAADTAPRLEHLSYSVLALGDTNYPAFCEFGKKCDERLASLGAKCAAARRDCDIDYETPFAEWTTTALGALGTNAAPAPAGVTEEAAPEGYSRKNPFPAKLLGNRLLTGAASQKEVRHFEIALADSGLTYEVGDALGVIPTNAPHLVDAVLRALGCDGEEAVSVGAGEAPLRLALSKHFDITKPSN
;
A
#
# COMPACT_ATOMS: atom_id res chain seq x y z
N MET A 1 -7.05 -31.87 -40.17
CA MET A 1 -6.27 -30.73 -40.66
C MET A 1 -7.23 -29.57 -40.79
N ASN A 2 -7.18 -28.59 -39.89
CA ASN A 2 -7.99 -27.37 -40.01
C ASN A 2 -7.37 -26.49 -41.10
N THR A 3 -8.00 -26.41 -42.25
CA THR A 3 -7.62 -25.49 -43.34
C THR A 3 -7.98 -24.06 -42.90
N ILE A 4 -6.99 -23.22 -42.76
CA ILE A 4 -7.20 -21.80 -42.48
C ILE A 4 -7.93 -21.20 -43.69
N PRO A 5 -9.10 -20.54 -43.52
CA PRO A 5 -9.79 -19.87 -44.60
C PRO A 5 -8.92 -18.78 -45.22
N HIS A 6 -8.85 -18.74 -46.53
CA HIS A 6 -8.08 -17.74 -47.28
C HIS A 6 -9.00 -16.97 -48.23
N ILE A 7 -8.90 -15.65 -48.27
CA ILE A 7 -9.66 -14.80 -49.16
C ILE A 7 -9.03 -14.84 -50.55
N PRO A 8 -9.75 -15.30 -51.59
CA PRO A 8 -9.21 -15.48 -52.91
C PRO A 8 -8.91 -14.10 -53.58
N GLU A 9 -8.01 -14.15 -54.57
CA GLU A 9 -7.64 -12.92 -55.32
C GLU A 9 -8.79 -12.30 -56.08
N SER A 10 -9.80 -13.07 -56.42
CA SER A 10 -11.03 -12.60 -57.09
C SER A 10 -12.03 -11.90 -56.18
N ALA A 11 -11.78 -11.85 -54.85
CA ALA A 11 -12.65 -11.14 -53.91
C ALA A 11 -12.57 -9.61 -54.12
N PRO A 12 -13.65 -8.87 -53.91
CA PRO A 12 -13.72 -7.44 -54.17
C PRO A 12 -13.02 -6.57 -53.07
N PHE A 13 -11.80 -6.94 -52.74
CA PHE A 13 -10.94 -6.22 -51.76
C PHE A 13 -9.65 -5.77 -52.44
N THR A 14 -9.06 -4.64 -51.95
CA THR A 14 -7.72 -4.26 -52.38
C THR A 14 -6.67 -5.27 -51.88
N ALA A 15 -5.50 -5.26 -52.49
CA ALA A 15 -4.41 -6.15 -52.06
C ALA A 15 -4.06 -6.03 -50.57
N GLU A 16 -4.05 -4.79 -50.05
CA GLU A 16 -3.79 -4.48 -48.64
C GLU A 16 -4.91 -4.98 -47.74
N GLN A 17 -6.17 -4.80 -48.12
CA GLN A 17 -7.33 -5.30 -47.38
C GLN A 17 -7.34 -6.82 -47.33
N ARG A 18 -7.01 -7.48 -48.44
CA ARG A 18 -6.89 -8.96 -48.46
C ARG A 18 -5.78 -9.49 -47.57
N GLN A 19 -4.62 -8.80 -47.60
CA GLN A 19 -3.50 -9.20 -46.75
C GLN A 19 -3.82 -9.05 -45.26
N TRP A 20 -4.48 -7.96 -44.89
CA TRP A 20 -4.94 -7.74 -43.52
C TRP A 20 -5.99 -8.78 -43.09
N LEU A 21 -7.02 -9.01 -43.94
CA LEU A 21 -8.08 -10.00 -43.65
C LEU A 21 -7.53 -11.42 -43.57
N ASN A 22 -6.62 -11.82 -44.46
CA ASN A 22 -5.98 -13.14 -44.40
C ASN A 22 -5.14 -13.33 -43.16
N GLY A 23 -4.42 -12.28 -42.70
CA GLY A 23 -3.72 -12.30 -41.45
C GLY A 23 -4.65 -12.44 -40.23
N PHE A 24 -5.77 -11.72 -40.23
CA PHE A 24 -6.81 -11.80 -39.21
C PHE A 24 -7.43 -13.21 -39.15
N LEU A 25 -7.81 -13.80 -40.30
CA LEU A 25 -8.35 -15.15 -40.38
C LEU A 25 -7.32 -16.19 -39.95
N ALA A 26 -6.06 -16.03 -40.33
CA ALA A 26 -5.00 -16.92 -39.89
C ALA A 26 -4.84 -16.88 -38.35
N GLY A 27 -4.93 -15.71 -37.73
CA GLY A 27 -4.93 -15.56 -36.27
C GLY A 27 -6.12 -16.22 -35.60
N MET A 28 -7.33 -16.08 -36.16
CA MET A 28 -8.57 -16.67 -35.61
C MET A 28 -8.64 -18.19 -35.71
N PHE A 29 -8.11 -18.76 -36.79
CA PHE A 29 -8.27 -20.21 -37.08
C PHE A 29 -7.02 -21.05 -36.78
N SER A 30 -5.89 -20.43 -36.45
CA SER A 30 -4.66 -21.15 -36.15
C SER A 30 -4.67 -21.90 -34.81
N GLY A 31 -5.75 -21.83 -34.02
CA GLY A 31 -5.91 -22.60 -32.77
C GLY A 31 -4.80 -22.38 -31.74
N GLY A 32 -3.88 -21.48 -32.03
CA GLY A 32 -2.95 -20.96 -31.06
C GLY A 32 -3.66 -19.84 -30.28
N THR A 33 -3.56 -19.85 -28.97
CA THR A 33 -3.77 -18.64 -28.18
C THR A 33 -3.13 -17.49 -28.95
N PRO A 34 -3.82 -16.34 -29.14
CA PRO A 34 -3.18 -15.18 -29.71
C PRO A 34 -1.84 -15.02 -28.97
N ALA A 35 -0.73 -15.04 -29.71
CA ALA A 35 0.51 -14.57 -29.12
C ALA A 35 0.15 -13.16 -28.64
N GLU A 36 -0.04 -13.00 -27.33
CA GLU A 36 -0.11 -11.70 -26.72
C GLU A 36 1.09 -10.95 -27.30
N HIS A 37 0.82 -10.03 -28.21
CA HIS A 37 1.79 -8.98 -28.46
C HIS A 37 1.93 -8.32 -27.09
N ALA A 38 2.87 -8.79 -26.32
CA ALA A 38 3.22 -8.19 -25.06
C ALA A 38 3.51 -6.72 -25.41
N ALA A 39 2.56 -5.86 -25.09
CA ALA A 39 2.76 -4.41 -25.19
C ALA A 39 4.13 -4.13 -24.54
N PRO A 40 4.97 -3.27 -25.13
CA PRO A 40 6.29 -3.02 -24.60
C PRO A 40 6.15 -2.66 -23.11
N LYS A 41 6.73 -3.48 -22.25
CA LYS A 41 6.63 -3.30 -20.81
C LYS A 41 7.19 -1.95 -20.43
N ALA A 42 6.37 -1.08 -19.86
CA ALA A 42 6.79 0.27 -19.49
C ALA A 42 7.67 0.24 -18.22
N PRO A 43 8.82 0.92 -18.20
CA PRO A 43 9.63 1.04 -17.00
C PRO A 43 8.88 1.83 -15.93
N LEU A 44 9.03 1.43 -14.66
CA LEU A 44 8.44 2.07 -13.51
C LEU A 44 9.44 2.11 -12.36
N LEU A 45 9.82 3.29 -11.91
CA LEU A 45 10.59 3.45 -10.68
C LEU A 45 9.61 3.51 -9.50
N VAL A 46 9.84 2.66 -8.50
CA VAL A 46 9.14 2.72 -7.21
C VAL A 46 10.14 3.14 -6.15
N LEU A 47 10.06 4.41 -5.73
CA LEU A 47 10.98 5.04 -4.81
C LEU A 47 10.38 5.08 -3.41
N TYR A 48 11.12 4.66 -2.37
CA TYR A 48 10.61 4.67 -1.02
C TYR A 48 11.56 5.30 0.00
N GLY A 49 10.98 6.04 0.96
CA GLY A 49 11.62 6.52 2.18
C GLY A 49 10.86 6.01 3.40
N SER A 50 11.54 5.28 4.29
CA SER A 50 10.90 4.59 5.41
C SER A 50 11.79 4.58 6.65
N GLN A 51 11.21 4.88 7.82
CA GLN A 51 11.89 4.74 9.11
C GLN A 51 11.72 3.35 9.70
N THR A 52 10.52 2.78 9.56
CA THR A 52 10.10 1.52 10.21
C THR A 52 9.91 0.36 9.26
N GLY A 53 10.22 0.53 7.96
CA GLY A 53 10.06 -0.51 6.93
C GLY A 53 8.67 -0.57 6.28
N THR A 54 7.68 0.18 6.76
CA THR A 54 6.32 0.16 6.20
C THR A 54 6.30 0.60 4.73
N ALA A 55 6.92 1.76 4.40
CA ALA A 55 6.96 2.24 3.03
C ALA A 55 7.74 1.28 2.10
N GLU A 56 8.78 0.60 2.58
CA GLU A 56 9.48 -0.44 1.83
C GLU A 56 8.56 -1.61 1.50
N THR A 57 7.85 -2.12 2.50
CA THR A 57 6.90 -3.23 2.32
C THR A 57 5.83 -2.88 1.28
N LEU A 58 5.28 -1.67 1.35
CA LEU A 58 4.28 -1.18 0.40
C LEU A 58 4.88 -0.97 -1.00
N ALA A 59 6.12 -0.48 -1.11
CA ALA A 59 6.83 -0.35 -2.39
C ALA A 59 7.01 -1.70 -3.09
N ARG A 60 7.37 -2.74 -2.35
CA ARG A 60 7.48 -4.10 -2.87
C ARG A 60 6.12 -4.67 -3.30
N LYS A 61 5.03 -4.39 -2.57
CA LYS A 61 3.66 -4.76 -2.96
C LYS A 61 3.23 -4.02 -4.23
N THR A 62 3.51 -2.71 -4.32
CA THR A 62 3.25 -1.90 -5.52
C THR A 62 3.98 -2.44 -6.75
N ALA A 63 5.25 -2.85 -6.60
CA ALA A 63 6.02 -3.44 -7.68
C ALA A 63 5.39 -4.74 -8.19
N LYS A 64 5.00 -5.66 -7.30
CA LYS A 64 4.32 -6.91 -7.68
C LYS A 64 3.01 -6.65 -8.43
N GLU A 65 2.24 -5.65 -8.01
CA GLU A 65 1.00 -5.27 -8.69
C GLU A 65 1.27 -4.61 -10.05
N ALA A 66 2.33 -3.80 -10.15
CA ALA A 66 2.78 -3.20 -11.41
C ALA A 66 3.21 -4.24 -12.44
N GLU A 67 3.91 -5.31 -12.01
CA GLU A 67 4.29 -6.43 -12.89
C GLU A 67 3.09 -7.11 -13.53
N LYS A 68 2.02 -7.33 -12.76
CA LYS A 68 0.75 -7.90 -13.26
C LYS A 68 0.11 -7.03 -14.33
N ARG A 69 0.35 -5.70 -14.27
CA ARG A 69 -0.19 -4.70 -15.21
C ARG A 69 0.76 -4.38 -16.37
N GLY A 70 1.83 -5.16 -16.54
CA GLY A 70 2.74 -5.03 -17.68
C GLY A 70 3.83 -3.98 -17.50
N PHE A 71 4.11 -3.50 -16.28
CA PHE A 71 5.27 -2.67 -16.00
C PHE A 71 6.53 -3.51 -15.73
N VAL A 72 7.70 -2.87 -15.85
CA VAL A 72 8.99 -3.38 -15.34
C VAL A 72 9.37 -2.51 -14.15
N PRO A 73 8.94 -2.87 -12.92
CA PRO A 73 9.20 -2.06 -11.75
C PRO A 73 10.64 -2.23 -11.25
N LYS A 74 11.24 -1.13 -10.83
CA LYS A 74 12.51 -1.06 -10.13
C LYS A 74 12.28 -0.43 -8.77
N VAL A 75 12.39 -1.19 -7.69
CA VAL A 75 12.24 -0.68 -6.32
C VAL A 75 13.57 -0.15 -5.83
N VAL A 76 13.61 1.11 -5.41
CA VAL A 76 14.81 1.80 -4.96
C VAL A 76 14.55 2.52 -3.63
N CYS A 77 15.43 2.32 -2.66
CA CYS A 77 15.45 3.13 -1.44
C CYS A 77 15.93 4.55 -1.78
N MET A 78 15.34 5.56 -1.18
CA MET A 78 15.72 6.97 -1.36
C MET A 78 17.19 7.24 -1.01
N GLU A 79 17.79 6.47 -0.12
CA GLU A 79 19.22 6.52 0.16
C GLU A 79 20.10 6.29 -1.08
N LYS A 80 19.58 5.51 -2.04
CA LYS A 80 20.29 5.14 -3.28
C LYS A 80 19.86 5.98 -4.49
N TYR A 81 19.29 7.16 -4.29
CA TYR A 81 18.78 8.02 -5.36
C TYR A 81 19.81 8.36 -6.44
N GLU A 82 21.09 8.43 -6.09
CA GLU A 82 22.19 8.67 -7.03
C GLU A 82 22.38 7.55 -8.06
N SER A 83 21.90 6.33 -7.74
CA SER A 83 21.93 5.19 -8.68
C SER A 83 20.81 5.24 -9.73
N VAL A 84 19.92 6.22 -9.64
CA VAL A 84 18.79 6.42 -10.55
C VAL A 84 19.21 7.33 -11.69
N ALA A 85 19.00 6.89 -12.92
CA ALA A 85 19.21 7.71 -14.11
C ALA A 85 17.98 8.59 -14.37
N TRP A 86 17.79 9.64 -13.55
CA TRP A 86 16.59 10.48 -13.53
C TRP A 86 16.17 11.01 -14.91
N GLU A 87 17.12 11.24 -15.80
CA GLU A 87 16.87 11.71 -17.18
C GLU A 87 16.19 10.64 -18.07
N LYS A 88 16.27 9.37 -17.65
CA LYS A 88 15.73 8.22 -18.39
C LYS A 88 14.44 7.68 -17.79
N GLU A 89 14.14 8.07 -16.56
CA GLU A 89 12.92 7.61 -15.89
C GLU A 89 11.71 8.36 -16.45
N SER A 90 10.66 7.62 -16.80
CA SER A 90 9.43 8.22 -17.34
C SER A 90 8.29 8.16 -16.35
N ASN A 91 8.29 7.13 -15.49
CA ASN A 91 7.22 6.89 -14.51
C ASN A 91 7.81 6.63 -13.14
N VAL A 92 7.37 7.36 -12.14
CA VAL A 92 7.84 7.23 -10.75
C VAL A 92 6.66 7.19 -9.78
N LEU A 93 6.66 6.19 -8.92
CA LEU A 93 5.79 6.14 -7.74
C LEU A 93 6.64 6.37 -6.48
N VAL A 94 6.26 7.34 -5.68
CA VAL A 94 6.96 7.73 -4.47
C VAL A 94 6.14 7.29 -3.26
N LEU A 95 6.75 6.49 -2.36
CA LEU A 95 6.15 6.10 -1.09
C LEU A 95 6.98 6.69 0.05
N ALA A 96 6.45 7.70 0.72
CA ALA A 96 7.17 8.53 1.67
C ALA A 96 6.55 8.48 3.06
N SER A 97 7.26 7.93 4.04
CA SER A 97 6.89 8.04 5.45
C SER A 97 7.35 9.39 6.00
N THR A 98 6.55 9.96 6.88
CA THR A 98 6.94 11.15 7.66
C THR A 98 7.48 10.72 9.01
N TYR A 99 8.57 11.34 9.46
CA TYR A 99 9.19 11.12 10.76
C TYR A 99 9.23 12.41 11.57
N GLY A 100 9.20 12.30 12.92
CA GLY A 100 9.29 13.44 13.82
C GLY A 100 8.26 14.53 13.53
N ASP A 101 8.71 15.76 13.50
CA ASP A 101 7.89 16.97 13.25
C ASP A 101 7.74 17.30 11.75
N GLY A 102 7.57 16.28 10.89
CA GLY A 102 7.40 16.47 9.45
C GLY A 102 8.68 16.31 8.63
N GLU A 103 9.65 15.61 9.19
CA GLU A 103 10.96 15.38 8.59
C GLU A 103 10.97 14.14 7.68
N PRO A 104 11.91 14.07 6.71
CA PRO A 104 12.18 12.85 5.98
C PRO A 104 12.74 11.76 6.91
N PRO A 105 12.44 10.47 6.67
CA PRO A 105 13.14 9.38 7.33
C PRO A 105 14.64 9.43 7.08
N ASP A 106 15.45 8.80 7.94
CA ASP A 106 16.91 8.82 7.83
C ASP A 106 17.40 8.40 6.43
N ASN A 107 16.79 7.37 5.84
CA ASN A 107 17.12 6.89 4.50
C ASN A 107 16.60 7.77 3.34
N ALA A 108 15.94 8.89 3.64
CA ALA A 108 15.43 9.83 2.65
C ALA A 108 16.06 11.24 2.76
N GLN A 109 16.85 11.50 3.79
CA GLN A 109 17.42 12.85 4.05
C GLN A 109 18.31 13.32 2.90
N ALA A 110 19.22 12.49 2.41
CA ALA A 110 20.10 12.83 1.30
C ALA A 110 19.32 13.08 -0.01
N PHE A 111 18.34 12.24 -0.31
CA PHE A 111 17.44 12.42 -1.44
C PHE A 111 16.67 13.75 -1.33
N TRP A 112 16.13 14.06 -0.17
CA TRP A 112 15.41 15.32 0.05
C TRP A 112 16.33 16.52 -0.14
N GLY A 113 17.55 16.48 0.41
CA GLY A 113 18.55 17.52 0.21
C GLY A 113 18.85 17.79 -1.27
N TRP A 114 18.98 16.73 -2.06
CA TRP A 114 19.17 16.83 -3.51
C TRP A 114 17.92 17.35 -4.23
N LEU A 115 16.74 16.82 -3.93
CA LEU A 115 15.49 17.20 -4.60
C LEU A 115 15.11 18.66 -4.27
N ALA A 116 15.32 19.09 -3.04
CA ALA A 116 14.98 20.43 -2.58
C ALA A 116 15.96 21.52 -3.06
N ALA A 117 17.17 21.15 -3.48
CA ALA A 117 18.20 22.10 -3.90
C ALA A 117 17.76 22.90 -5.14
N ASP A 118 18.22 24.13 -5.24
CA ASP A 118 17.98 24.97 -6.42
C ASP A 118 18.61 24.41 -7.70
N THR A 119 19.61 23.54 -7.53
CA THR A 119 20.31 22.82 -8.62
C THR A 119 19.61 21.55 -9.05
N ALA A 120 18.46 21.19 -8.46
CA ALA A 120 17.71 20.00 -8.83
C ALA A 120 17.30 20.07 -10.32
N PRO A 121 17.41 18.95 -11.06
CA PRO A 121 17.12 18.94 -12.49
C PRO A 121 15.62 19.16 -12.75
N ARG A 122 15.30 19.72 -13.92
CA ARG A 122 13.91 19.77 -14.41
C ARG A 122 13.44 18.36 -14.75
N LEU A 123 12.20 18.01 -14.37
CA LEU A 123 11.63 16.67 -14.49
C LEU A 123 10.37 16.65 -15.37
N GLU A 124 10.31 17.51 -16.38
CA GLU A 124 9.13 17.70 -17.26
C GLU A 124 8.72 16.44 -18.05
N HIS A 125 9.67 15.52 -18.22
CA HIS A 125 9.47 14.22 -18.88
C HIS A 125 8.88 13.16 -17.95
N LEU A 126 8.86 13.41 -16.63
CA LEU A 126 8.49 12.46 -15.61
C LEU A 126 7.00 12.53 -15.29
N SER A 127 6.33 11.36 -15.25
CA SER A 127 4.99 11.20 -14.68
C SER A 127 5.09 10.56 -13.31
N TYR A 128 4.38 11.08 -12.30
CA TYR A 128 4.54 10.61 -10.93
C TYR A 128 3.22 10.55 -10.16
N SER A 129 3.23 9.81 -9.06
CA SER A 129 2.25 9.91 -7.98
C SER A 129 2.93 9.64 -6.64
N VAL A 130 2.35 10.14 -5.55
CA VAL A 130 2.90 10.03 -4.20
C VAL A 130 1.90 9.32 -3.28
N LEU A 131 2.36 8.34 -2.54
CA LEU A 131 1.71 7.81 -1.34
C LEU A 131 2.46 8.35 -0.13
N ALA A 132 1.80 9.16 0.68
CA ALA A 132 2.35 9.71 1.89
C ALA A 132 1.83 8.92 3.10
N LEU A 133 2.74 8.51 3.98
CA LEU A 133 2.42 7.78 5.20
C LEU A 133 2.70 8.66 6.40
N GLY A 134 1.77 8.68 7.34
CA GLY A 134 1.88 9.46 8.56
C GLY A 134 1.00 8.90 9.67
N ASP A 135 0.81 9.68 10.71
CA ASP A 135 -0.09 9.42 11.83
C ASP A 135 -0.79 10.74 12.16
N THR A 136 -2.12 10.76 12.10
CA THR A 136 -2.96 11.95 12.37
C THR A 136 -2.86 12.44 13.81
N ASN A 137 -2.28 11.66 14.72
CA ASN A 137 -1.99 12.11 16.06
C ASN A 137 -0.85 13.18 16.12
N TYR A 138 -0.13 13.38 15.01
CA TYR A 138 0.95 14.35 14.91
C TYR A 138 0.56 15.53 14.02
N PRO A 139 0.89 16.79 14.43
CA PRO A 139 0.52 18.00 13.66
C PRO A 139 1.03 18.00 12.22
N ALA A 140 2.20 17.39 11.99
CA ALA A 140 2.85 17.31 10.67
C ALA A 140 2.45 16.02 9.90
N PHE A 141 1.18 15.65 9.94
CA PHE A 141 0.64 14.49 9.26
C PHE A 141 0.98 14.46 7.76
N CYS A 142 1.69 13.40 7.32
CA CYS A 142 2.11 13.18 5.93
C CYS A 142 2.98 14.29 5.31
N GLU A 143 3.61 15.13 6.13
CA GLU A 143 4.29 16.36 5.70
C GLU A 143 5.42 16.10 4.70
N PHE A 144 6.24 15.08 4.92
CA PHE A 144 7.32 14.75 3.96
C PHE A 144 6.79 14.34 2.59
N GLY A 145 5.71 13.55 2.54
CA GLY A 145 5.06 13.20 1.27
C GLY A 145 4.46 14.41 0.55
N LYS A 146 3.89 15.38 1.30
CA LYS A 146 3.40 16.65 0.76
C LYS A 146 4.54 17.44 0.12
N LYS A 147 5.65 17.60 0.84
CA LYS A 147 6.85 18.28 0.34
C LYS A 147 7.40 17.63 -0.93
N CYS A 148 7.42 16.29 -1.01
CA CYS A 148 7.84 15.57 -2.21
C CYS A 148 6.92 15.86 -3.40
N ASP A 149 5.61 15.82 -3.20
CA ASP A 149 4.60 16.09 -4.23
C ASP A 149 4.74 17.51 -4.78
N GLU A 150 4.75 18.51 -3.91
CA GLU A 150 4.91 19.92 -4.27
C GLU A 150 6.22 20.18 -5.01
N ARG A 151 7.31 19.57 -4.55
CA ARG A 151 8.62 19.78 -5.17
C ARG A 151 8.72 19.12 -6.54
N LEU A 152 8.22 17.91 -6.73
CA LEU A 152 8.16 17.25 -8.04
C LEU A 152 7.34 18.07 -9.03
N ALA A 153 6.18 18.58 -8.61
CA ALA A 153 5.37 19.48 -9.43
C ALA A 153 6.13 20.77 -9.80
N SER A 154 6.85 21.39 -8.85
CA SER A 154 7.64 22.61 -9.10
C SER A 154 8.79 22.39 -10.09
N LEU A 155 9.35 21.18 -10.13
CA LEU A 155 10.37 20.77 -11.10
C LEU A 155 9.79 20.42 -12.48
N GLY A 156 8.45 20.50 -12.64
CA GLY A 156 7.75 20.30 -13.91
C GLY A 156 7.29 18.88 -14.15
N ALA A 157 7.45 17.95 -13.19
CA ALA A 157 6.94 16.60 -13.30
C ALA A 157 5.39 16.60 -13.38
N LYS A 158 4.84 15.64 -14.13
CA LYS A 158 3.40 15.53 -14.38
C LYS A 158 2.77 14.63 -13.32
N CYS A 159 1.85 15.15 -12.52
CA CYS A 159 1.05 14.36 -11.60
C CYS A 159 0.12 13.44 -12.41
N ALA A 160 0.39 12.12 -12.39
CA ALA A 160 -0.42 11.12 -13.06
C ALA A 160 -1.68 10.78 -12.25
N ALA A 161 -1.53 10.69 -10.94
CA ALA A 161 -2.63 10.49 -9.99
C ALA A 161 -2.39 11.34 -8.75
N ALA A 162 -3.46 11.88 -8.17
CA ALA A 162 -3.39 12.71 -6.97
C ALA A 162 -2.67 11.96 -5.83
N ARG A 163 -1.91 12.71 -5.03
CA ARG A 163 -1.30 12.20 -3.80
C ARG A 163 -2.36 11.60 -2.89
N ARG A 164 -2.01 10.51 -2.23
CA ARG A 164 -2.82 9.90 -1.19
C ARG A 164 -2.11 9.98 0.14
N ASP A 165 -2.73 10.67 1.09
CA ASP A 165 -2.25 10.74 2.47
C ASP A 165 -2.89 9.57 3.25
N CYS A 166 -2.07 8.78 3.92
CA CYS A 166 -2.47 7.57 4.64
C CYS A 166 -2.10 7.69 6.11
N ASP A 167 -3.07 7.42 6.95
CA ASP A 167 -2.90 7.27 8.39
C ASP A 167 -2.38 5.85 8.73
N ILE A 168 -2.37 5.50 9.99
CA ILE A 168 -1.98 4.18 10.48
C ILE A 168 -2.80 3.05 9.83
N ASP A 169 -4.05 3.30 9.45
CA ASP A 169 -4.93 2.38 8.71
C ASP A 169 -4.80 2.60 7.19
N TYR A 170 -3.64 2.30 6.66
CA TYR A 170 -3.26 2.61 5.28
C TYR A 170 -3.71 1.56 4.24
N GLU A 171 -4.19 0.38 4.62
CA GLU A 171 -4.41 -0.73 3.68
C GLU A 171 -5.41 -0.40 2.59
N THR A 172 -6.57 0.15 2.94
CA THR A 172 -7.61 0.54 1.97
C THR A 172 -7.15 1.71 1.09
N PRO A 173 -6.70 2.86 1.65
CA PRO A 173 -6.21 3.97 0.84
C PRO A 173 -4.99 3.60 -0.02
N PHE A 174 -4.11 2.69 0.43
CA PHE A 174 -3.01 2.16 -0.36
C PHE A 174 -3.50 1.37 -1.58
N ALA A 175 -4.48 0.46 -1.41
CA ALA A 175 -5.02 -0.35 -2.51
C ALA A 175 -5.70 0.52 -3.57
N GLU A 176 -6.49 1.51 -3.14
CA GLU A 176 -7.14 2.49 -4.02
C GLU A 176 -6.11 3.30 -4.80
N TRP A 177 -5.10 3.85 -4.09
CA TRP A 177 -4.04 4.64 -4.72
C TRP A 177 -3.23 3.81 -5.72
N THR A 178 -2.81 2.60 -5.35
CA THR A 178 -2.04 1.72 -6.24
C THR A 178 -2.81 1.45 -7.52
N THR A 179 -4.12 1.17 -7.41
CA THR A 179 -4.98 0.93 -8.57
C THR A 179 -5.07 2.17 -9.47
N THR A 180 -5.32 3.33 -8.88
CA THR A 180 -5.48 4.60 -9.61
C THR A 180 -4.17 5.03 -10.26
N ALA A 181 -3.06 5.01 -9.51
CA ALA A 181 -1.75 5.45 -9.98
C ALA A 181 -1.21 4.57 -11.13
N LEU A 182 -1.28 3.24 -10.97
CA LEU A 182 -0.86 2.32 -12.03
C LEU A 182 -1.78 2.41 -13.26
N GLY A 183 -3.08 2.61 -13.07
CA GLY A 183 -4.02 2.85 -14.17
C GLY A 183 -3.69 4.12 -14.96
N ALA A 184 -3.38 5.21 -14.27
CA ALA A 184 -3.03 6.48 -14.89
C ALA A 184 -1.67 6.46 -15.63
N LEU A 185 -0.69 5.71 -15.13
CA LEU A 185 0.62 5.54 -15.78
C LEU A 185 0.58 4.54 -16.94
N GLY A 186 -0.39 3.63 -16.94
CA GLY A 186 -0.53 2.55 -17.94
C GLY A 186 -1.43 2.89 -19.14
N THR A 187 -1.62 4.14 -19.52
CA THR A 187 -2.58 4.61 -20.53
C THR A 187 -2.45 4.03 -21.95
N ASN A 188 -1.69 2.97 -22.15
CA ASN A 188 -1.67 2.17 -23.38
C ASN A 188 -2.19 0.74 -23.22
N ALA A 189 -2.69 0.33 -22.05
CA ALA A 189 -3.39 -0.92 -21.88
C ALA A 189 -4.89 -0.63 -21.77
N ALA A 190 -5.68 -1.21 -22.70
CA ALA A 190 -7.13 -1.15 -22.64
C ALA A 190 -7.63 -1.56 -21.24
N PRO A 191 -8.68 -0.92 -20.69
CA PRO A 191 -9.20 -1.27 -19.39
C PRO A 191 -9.64 -2.74 -19.43
N ALA A 192 -8.94 -3.60 -18.72
CA ALA A 192 -9.47 -4.91 -18.39
C ALA A 192 -10.74 -4.65 -17.57
N PRO A 193 -11.86 -5.39 -17.85
CA PRO A 193 -13.07 -5.22 -17.09
C PRO A 193 -12.75 -5.47 -15.62
N ALA A 194 -13.25 -4.59 -14.77
CA ALA A 194 -13.20 -4.74 -13.33
C ALA A 194 -13.93 -6.03 -12.92
N GLY A 195 -13.22 -7.12 -13.03
CA GLY A 195 -13.52 -8.34 -12.31
C GLY A 195 -13.03 -8.12 -10.90
N VAL A 196 -13.94 -7.88 -9.99
CA VAL A 196 -13.73 -8.02 -8.55
C VAL A 196 -13.50 -9.52 -8.35
N THR A 197 -12.28 -9.98 -8.56
CA THR A 197 -11.81 -11.17 -7.87
C THR A 197 -11.43 -10.68 -6.49
N GLU A 198 -12.35 -10.84 -5.56
CA GLU A 198 -12.03 -11.07 -4.17
C GLU A 198 -10.98 -12.20 -4.17
N GLU A 199 -9.70 -11.85 -4.20
CA GLU A 199 -8.66 -12.78 -3.80
C GLU A 199 -8.98 -13.07 -2.35
N ALA A 200 -9.43 -14.28 -2.08
CA ALA A 200 -9.65 -14.79 -0.74
C ALA A 200 -8.45 -14.34 0.10
N ALA A 201 -8.74 -13.57 1.15
CA ALA A 201 -7.74 -13.21 2.13
C ALA A 201 -6.99 -14.50 2.50
N PRO A 202 -5.66 -14.52 2.58
CA PRO A 202 -4.95 -15.71 2.99
C PRO A 202 -5.62 -16.21 4.27
N GLU A 203 -6.04 -17.48 4.28
CA GLU A 203 -6.57 -18.12 5.48
C GLU A 203 -5.46 -18.08 6.55
N GLY A 204 -5.51 -17.06 7.42
CA GLY A 204 -4.50 -16.84 8.43
C GLY A 204 -4.82 -15.65 9.31
N TYR A 205 -4.09 -15.55 10.39
CA TYR A 205 -4.20 -14.43 11.31
C TYR A 205 -3.54 -13.18 10.75
N SER A 206 -4.15 -12.02 10.99
CA SER A 206 -3.72 -10.73 10.48
C SER A 206 -4.15 -9.63 11.46
N ARG A 207 -3.80 -8.36 11.19
CA ARG A 207 -4.29 -7.22 11.98
C ARG A 207 -5.83 -7.15 12.03
N LYS A 208 -6.52 -7.50 10.91
CA LYS A 208 -7.99 -7.53 10.84
C LYS A 208 -8.61 -8.79 11.47
N ASN A 209 -7.82 -9.86 11.56
CA ASN A 209 -8.20 -11.13 12.18
C ASN A 209 -7.06 -11.56 13.12
N PRO A 210 -6.88 -10.91 14.28
CA PRO A 210 -5.77 -11.20 15.18
C PRO A 210 -5.92 -12.61 15.81
N PHE A 211 -4.77 -13.26 15.99
CA PHE A 211 -4.74 -14.53 16.72
C PHE A 211 -5.13 -14.28 18.18
N PRO A 212 -6.10 -15.02 18.74
CA PRO A 212 -6.51 -14.90 20.13
C PRO A 212 -5.46 -15.57 21.04
N ALA A 213 -4.29 -14.94 21.12
CA ALA A 213 -3.15 -15.48 21.84
C ALA A 213 -3.40 -15.52 23.36
N LYS A 214 -2.99 -16.63 23.98
CA LYS A 214 -3.06 -16.77 25.45
C LYS A 214 -1.83 -16.15 26.09
N LEU A 215 -2.03 -15.28 27.06
CA LEU A 215 -0.96 -14.78 27.93
C LEU A 215 -0.57 -15.90 28.92
N LEU A 216 0.68 -16.40 28.82
CA LEU A 216 1.21 -17.46 29.66
C LEU A 216 1.90 -16.92 30.91
N GLY A 217 2.57 -15.77 30.78
CA GLY A 217 3.33 -15.15 31.85
C GLY A 217 3.24 -13.62 31.82
N ASN A 218 3.19 -13.03 33.01
CA ASN A 218 3.28 -11.58 33.21
C ASN A 218 4.08 -11.34 34.50
N ARG A 219 5.36 -11.04 34.37
CA ARG A 219 6.27 -10.91 35.50
C ARG A 219 6.90 -9.52 35.55
N LEU A 220 6.79 -8.85 36.68
CA LEU A 220 7.51 -7.63 36.95
C LEU A 220 9.02 -7.91 37.04
N LEU A 221 9.82 -7.15 36.25
CA LEU A 221 11.28 -7.29 36.25
C LEU A 221 11.98 -6.22 37.11
N THR A 222 11.33 -5.09 37.33
CA THR A 222 11.91 -3.98 38.11
C THR A 222 11.65 -4.21 39.61
N GLY A 223 12.67 -3.89 40.42
CA GLY A 223 12.56 -3.96 41.87
C GLY A 223 11.78 -2.79 42.48
N ALA A 224 11.42 -2.91 43.76
CA ALA A 224 10.58 -1.96 44.49
C ALA A 224 11.13 -0.50 44.52
N ALA A 225 12.43 -0.31 44.35
CA ALA A 225 13.07 1.02 44.31
C ALA A 225 13.05 1.68 42.93
N SER A 226 12.58 1.00 41.90
CA SER A 226 12.51 1.55 40.53
C SER A 226 11.28 2.45 40.37
N GLN A 227 11.46 3.61 39.78
CA GLN A 227 10.36 4.48 39.34
C GLN A 227 9.73 4.01 38.01
N LYS A 228 10.35 3.02 37.33
CA LYS A 228 9.84 2.43 36.09
C LYS A 228 9.30 1.05 36.36
N GLU A 229 8.21 0.70 35.69
CA GLU A 229 7.65 -0.64 35.65
C GLU A 229 8.03 -1.31 34.34
N VAL A 230 8.88 -2.33 34.39
CA VAL A 230 9.24 -3.19 33.23
C VAL A 230 8.72 -4.58 33.50
N ARG A 231 7.96 -5.11 32.55
CA ARG A 231 7.35 -6.44 32.65
C ARG A 231 7.83 -7.38 31.55
N HIS A 232 7.97 -8.64 31.90
CA HIS A 232 8.15 -9.72 30.96
C HIS A 232 6.80 -10.38 30.67
N PHE A 233 6.44 -10.46 29.39
CA PHE A 233 5.23 -11.13 28.94
C PHE A 233 5.59 -12.36 28.10
N GLU A 234 4.93 -13.48 28.37
CA GLU A 234 5.00 -14.70 27.59
C GLU A 234 3.66 -14.93 26.90
N ILE A 235 3.67 -15.01 25.57
CA ILE A 235 2.46 -15.14 24.75
C ILE A 235 2.55 -16.44 23.95
N ALA A 236 1.50 -17.27 24.05
CA ALA A 236 1.44 -18.52 23.28
C ALA A 236 1.14 -18.25 21.82
N LEU A 237 1.99 -18.77 20.93
CA LEU A 237 1.78 -18.76 19.48
C LEU A 237 1.55 -20.17 18.92
N ALA A 238 1.47 -21.20 19.78
CA ALA A 238 1.19 -22.56 19.35
C ALA A 238 -0.11 -22.61 18.56
N ASP A 239 -0.12 -23.39 17.49
CA ASP A 239 -1.27 -23.60 16.60
C ASP A 239 -1.74 -22.34 15.81
N SER A 240 -1.01 -21.22 15.92
CA SER A 240 -1.33 -20.00 15.16
C SER A 240 -0.87 -20.03 13.70
N GLY A 241 0.15 -20.84 13.38
CA GLY A 241 0.85 -20.76 12.10
C GLY A 241 1.67 -19.47 11.92
N LEU A 242 1.72 -18.58 12.93
CA LEU A 242 2.52 -17.35 12.88
C LEU A 242 4.00 -17.67 13.02
N THR A 243 4.80 -17.16 12.12
CA THR A 243 6.26 -17.18 12.14
C THR A 243 6.77 -15.75 12.26
N TYR A 244 7.96 -15.59 12.83
CA TYR A 244 8.62 -14.28 12.92
C TYR A 244 10.13 -14.44 12.72
N GLU A 245 10.75 -13.36 12.23
CA GLU A 245 12.17 -13.26 12.04
C GLU A 245 12.76 -12.12 12.89
N VAL A 246 14.08 -12.10 13.01
CA VAL A 246 14.75 -11.01 13.75
C VAL A 246 14.51 -9.67 13.05
N GLY A 247 13.93 -8.72 13.77
CA GLY A 247 13.57 -7.40 13.25
C GLY A 247 12.08 -7.24 12.95
N ASP A 248 11.29 -8.29 13.03
CA ASP A 248 9.83 -8.18 12.87
C ASP A 248 9.18 -7.42 14.03
N ALA A 249 8.11 -6.69 13.71
CA ALA A 249 7.30 -5.99 14.69
C ALA A 249 6.12 -6.86 15.16
N LEU A 250 5.95 -7.00 16.47
CA LEU A 250 4.79 -7.66 17.07
C LEU A 250 3.67 -6.64 17.33
N GLY A 251 2.55 -6.79 16.62
CA GLY A 251 1.32 -6.06 16.92
C GLY A 251 0.53 -6.79 18.03
N VAL A 252 0.16 -6.09 19.10
CA VAL A 252 -0.70 -6.61 20.16
C VAL A 252 -1.96 -5.76 20.23
N ILE A 253 -3.13 -6.40 20.15
CA ILE A 253 -4.44 -5.76 20.33
C ILE A 253 -4.94 -6.14 21.73
N PRO A 254 -4.82 -5.25 22.73
CA PRO A 254 -5.27 -5.54 24.08
C PRO A 254 -6.79 -5.36 24.17
N THR A 255 -7.40 -6.05 25.14
CA THR A 255 -8.75 -5.70 25.60
C THR A 255 -8.67 -4.70 26.74
N ASN A 256 -9.61 -3.76 26.79
CA ASN A 256 -9.67 -2.82 27.90
C ASN A 256 -9.93 -3.53 29.24
N ALA A 257 -9.30 -3.03 30.28
CA ALA A 257 -9.44 -3.61 31.62
C ALA A 257 -10.91 -3.55 32.09
N PRO A 258 -11.48 -4.64 32.64
CA PRO A 258 -12.90 -4.67 33.03
C PRO A 258 -13.29 -3.54 34.00
N HIS A 259 -12.42 -3.19 34.96
CA HIS A 259 -12.70 -2.12 35.90
C HIS A 259 -12.81 -0.73 35.24
N LEU A 260 -12.08 -0.51 34.12
CA LEU A 260 -12.17 0.73 33.35
C LEU A 260 -13.48 0.77 32.57
N VAL A 261 -13.87 -0.34 31.93
CA VAL A 261 -15.17 -0.47 31.26
C VAL A 261 -16.32 -0.21 32.23
N ASP A 262 -16.26 -0.83 33.41
CA ASP A 262 -17.27 -0.61 34.45
C ASP A 262 -17.30 0.83 34.97
N ALA A 263 -16.16 1.50 35.02
CA ALA A 263 -16.11 2.91 35.41
C ALA A 263 -16.77 3.82 34.36
N VAL A 264 -16.53 3.55 33.07
CA VAL A 264 -17.16 4.29 31.96
C VAL A 264 -18.68 4.05 31.97
N LEU A 265 -19.15 2.80 32.07
CA LEU A 265 -20.58 2.49 32.09
C LEU A 265 -21.28 3.15 33.28
N ARG A 266 -20.65 3.15 34.46
CA ARG A 266 -21.19 3.86 35.64
C ARG A 266 -21.28 5.37 35.42
N ALA A 267 -20.25 5.96 34.78
CA ALA A 267 -20.26 7.39 34.47
C ALA A 267 -21.33 7.76 33.44
N LEU A 268 -21.63 6.87 32.49
CA LEU A 268 -22.69 7.03 31.51
C LEU A 268 -24.08 6.73 32.08
N GLY A 269 -24.17 6.07 33.21
CA GLY A 269 -25.46 5.69 33.84
C GLY A 269 -26.19 4.57 33.11
N CYS A 270 -25.46 3.70 32.38
CA CYS A 270 -26.04 2.60 31.62
C CYS A 270 -25.51 1.25 32.10
N ASP A 271 -26.18 0.15 31.74
CA ASP A 271 -25.79 -1.21 32.13
C ASP A 271 -24.84 -1.88 31.13
N GLY A 272 -24.73 -1.31 29.90
CA GLY A 272 -23.87 -1.76 28.84
C GLY A 272 -24.48 -2.77 27.87
N GLU A 273 -25.78 -3.04 28.00
CA GLU A 273 -26.55 -3.90 27.07
C GLU A 273 -27.10 -3.13 25.87
N GLU A 274 -26.97 -1.81 25.86
CA GLU A 274 -27.40 -0.95 24.74
C GLU A 274 -26.63 -1.31 23.47
N ALA A 275 -27.36 -1.49 22.38
CA ALA A 275 -26.75 -1.75 21.07
C ALA A 275 -26.08 -0.49 20.52
N VAL A 276 -24.81 -0.60 20.15
CA VAL A 276 -24.04 0.48 19.51
C VAL A 276 -23.41 -0.01 18.22
N SER A 277 -23.26 0.89 17.25
CA SER A 277 -22.61 0.57 15.98
C SER A 277 -21.12 0.39 16.15
N VAL A 278 -20.59 -0.75 15.66
CA VAL A 278 -19.19 -1.09 15.69
C VAL A 278 -18.77 -1.54 14.29
N GLY A 279 -18.10 -0.65 13.57
CA GLY A 279 -17.75 -0.92 12.17
C GLY A 279 -18.98 -1.17 11.31
N ALA A 280 -19.10 -2.34 10.69
CA ALA A 280 -20.23 -2.73 9.84
C ALA A 280 -21.36 -3.46 10.58
N GLY A 281 -21.29 -3.58 11.93
CA GLY A 281 -22.26 -4.32 12.75
C GLY A 281 -22.70 -3.57 14.00
N GLU A 282 -23.53 -4.23 14.81
CA GLU A 282 -23.93 -3.77 16.13
C GLU A 282 -23.42 -4.70 17.21
N ALA A 283 -23.08 -4.16 18.37
CA ALA A 283 -22.66 -4.91 19.54
C ALA A 283 -23.17 -4.23 20.83
N PRO A 284 -23.34 -5.00 21.94
CA PRO A 284 -23.60 -4.39 23.23
C PRO A 284 -22.49 -3.41 23.61
N LEU A 285 -22.87 -2.26 24.20
CA LEU A 285 -21.92 -1.20 24.58
C LEU A 285 -20.76 -1.72 25.45
N ARG A 286 -21.04 -2.60 26.36
CA ARG A 286 -20.00 -3.26 27.20
C ARG A 286 -18.96 -3.99 26.35
N LEU A 287 -19.40 -4.73 25.33
CA LEU A 287 -18.51 -5.45 24.42
C LEU A 287 -17.71 -4.47 23.53
N ALA A 288 -18.39 -3.45 23.04
CA ALA A 288 -17.79 -2.40 22.24
C ALA A 288 -16.68 -1.67 23.02
N LEU A 289 -16.96 -1.22 24.23
CA LEU A 289 -15.99 -0.61 25.15
C LEU A 289 -14.84 -1.56 25.52
N SER A 290 -15.12 -2.87 25.61
CA SER A 290 -14.09 -3.84 25.97
C SER A 290 -13.09 -4.14 24.83
N LYS A 291 -13.57 -4.18 23.57
CA LYS A 291 -12.77 -4.75 22.45
C LYS A 291 -12.59 -3.83 21.25
N HIS A 292 -13.46 -2.84 21.05
CA HIS A 292 -13.51 -2.09 19.80
C HIS A 292 -13.14 -0.62 19.93
N PHE A 293 -13.15 -0.05 21.13
CA PHE A 293 -12.79 1.35 21.35
C PHE A 293 -11.59 1.46 22.28
N ASP A 294 -10.66 2.37 21.98
CA ASP A 294 -9.65 2.79 22.94
C ASP A 294 -10.26 3.79 23.91
N ILE A 295 -10.46 3.37 25.15
CA ILE A 295 -11.04 4.18 26.22
C ILE A 295 -9.98 4.72 27.19
N THR A 296 -8.71 4.55 26.86
CA THR A 296 -7.58 5.02 27.68
C THR A 296 -7.20 6.45 27.37
N LYS A 297 -7.63 6.96 26.21
CA LYS A 297 -7.37 8.35 25.76
C LYS A 297 -8.68 9.00 25.34
N PRO A 298 -8.87 10.31 25.63
CA PRO A 298 -9.99 11.05 25.08
C PRO A 298 -9.82 11.13 23.56
N SER A 299 -10.93 10.87 22.82
CA SER A 299 -11.00 11.20 21.39
C SER A 299 -11.14 12.71 21.22
N ASN A 300 -10.40 13.27 20.30
CA ASN A 300 -10.58 14.68 19.90
C ASN A 300 -11.87 14.85 19.08
#